data_ce2798ab26c725e250d84ebd52171ed2
#
_entry.id   ce2798ab26c725e250d84ebd52171ed2
#
_cell.length_a   1.000
_cell.length_b   1.000
_cell.length_c   1.000
_cell.angle_alpha   90.00
_cell.angle_beta   90.00
_cell.angle_gamma   90.00
#
_symmetry.space_group_name_H-M   'P 1'
#
loop_
_entity.id
_entity.type
_entity.pdbx_description
1 polymer ?
#
loop_
_entity_poly.entity_id
_entity_poly.type
_entity_poly.pdbx_seq_one_letter_code
_entity_poly.pdbx_strand_id
1 'polypeptide(L)'
;SDVYALKKEDELISIAVILHIDRKTLELKNIVTKENYRNKGYAKTLLKSLCGNYKQKYDRMLVGTTENNIPFYVKQGFDKYEKTIKNFFIDNYKEEIKDGELTCTDLIYYSKDLKKK
;
A
#
# COMPACT_ATOMS: atom_id res chain seq x y z
N SER A 1 -1.58 -7.56 -13.25
CA SER A 1 -1.94 -6.76 -12.07
C SER A 1 -3.44 -6.45 -12.07
N ASP A 2 -4.01 -6.27 -10.90
CA ASP A 2 -5.40 -5.89 -10.73
C ASP A 2 -5.48 -4.43 -10.29
N VAL A 3 -6.45 -3.71 -10.83
CA VAL A 3 -6.70 -2.32 -10.45
C VAL A 3 -8.10 -2.23 -9.86
N TYR A 4 -8.18 -1.61 -8.69
CA TYR A 4 -9.45 -1.41 -7.97
C TYR A 4 -9.70 0.06 -7.73
N ALA A 5 -10.95 0.44 -7.74
CA ALA A 5 -11.35 1.82 -7.53
C ALA A 5 -12.44 1.92 -6.49
N LEU A 6 -12.36 2.93 -5.65
CA LEU A 6 -13.44 3.33 -4.77
C LEU A 6 -14.10 4.58 -5.37
N LYS A 7 -15.39 4.50 -5.61
CA LYS A 7 -16.16 5.60 -6.19
C LYS A 7 -17.26 6.02 -5.23
N LYS A 8 -17.61 7.30 -5.27
CA LYS A 8 -18.77 7.83 -4.61
C LYS A 8 -19.61 8.53 -5.68
N GLU A 9 -20.82 8.04 -5.91
CA GLU A 9 -21.60 8.42 -7.07
C GLU A 9 -20.78 8.08 -8.32
N ASP A 10 -20.52 9.00 -9.21
CA ASP A 10 -19.67 8.74 -10.38
C ASP A 10 -18.26 9.29 -10.23
N GLU A 11 -17.91 9.75 -9.04
CA GLU A 11 -16.61 10.33 -8.78
C GLU A 11 -15.60 9.30 -8.27
N LEU A 12 -14.44 9.25 -8.92
CA LEU A 12 -13.33 8.40 -8.51
C LEU A 12 -12.64 9.00 -7.28
N ILE A 13 -12.57 8.24 -6.20
CA ILE A 13 -12.02 8.72 -4.92
C ILE A 13 -10.65 8.14 -4.64
N SER A 14 -10.51 6.82 -4.78
CA SER A 14 -9.27 6.10 -4.49
C SER A 14 -9.04 5.01 -5.53
N ILE A 15 -7.76 4.75 -5.81
CA ILE A 15 -7.34 3.66 -6.69
C ILE A 15 -6.26 2.86 -5.98
N ALA A 16 -6.32 1.53 -6.11
CA ALA A 16 -5.28 0.63 -5.64
C ALA A 16 -4.86 -0.30 -6.76
N VAL A 17 -3.56 -0.58 -6.84
CA VAL A 17 -2.98 -1.54 -7.79
C VAL A 17 -2.40 -2.70 -7.02
N ILE A 18 -2.81 -3.91 -7.38
CA ILE A 18 -2.39 -5.15 -6.74
C ILE A 18 -1.58 -5.98 -7.75
N LEU A 19 -0.42 -6.45 -7.33
CA LEU A 19 0.41 -7.38 -8.10
C LEU A 19 0.31 -8.78 -7.51
N HIS A 20 0.30 -9.79 -8.37
CA HIS A 20 0.35 -11.19 -7.95
C HIS A 20 1.83 -11.62 -7.97
N ILE A 21 2.42 -11.78 -6.78
CA ILE A 21 3.85 -12.10 -6.65
C ILE A 21 4.06 -13.61 -6.84
N ASP A 22 3.25 -14.41 -6.15
CA ASP A 22 3.24 -15.86 -6.32
C ASP A 22 1.84 -16.37 -5.97
N ARG A 23 1.67 -17.70 -5.86
CA ARG A 23 0.37 -18.32 -5.63
C ARG A 23 -0.28 -17.93 -4.31
N LYS A 24 0.51 -17.46 -3.34
CA LYS A 24 0.04 -17.18 -1.99
C LYS A 24 0.30 -15.74 -1.55
N THR A 25 1.01 -14.96 -2.36
CA THR A 25 1.48 -13.63 -1.97
C THR A 25 1.06 -12.59 -2.99
N LEU A 26 0.47 -11.52 -2.51
CA LEU A 26 0.15 -10.32 -3.29
C LEU A 26 1.03 -9.17 -2.84
N GLU A 27 1.14 -8.15 -3.69
CA GLU A 27 1.75 -6.89 -3.29
C GLU A 27 0.78 -5.74 -3.58
N LEU A 28 0.55 -4.90 -2.58
CA LEU A 28 -0.10 -3.61 -2.80
C LEU A 28 0.95 -2.69 -3.42
N LYS A 29 0.91 -2.57 -4.74
CA LYS A 29 1.89 -1.77 -5.48
C LYS A 29 1.70 -0.29 -5.26
N ASN A 30 0.45 0.15 -5.19
CA ASN A 30 0.13 1.55 -5.05
C ASN A 30 -1.29 1.70 -4.52
N ILE A 31 -1.51 2.73 -3.70
CA ILE A 31 -2.84 3.16 -3.31
C ILE A 31 -2.82 4.69 -3.25
N VAL A 32 -3.72 5.31 -3.98
CA VAL A 32 -3.78 6.76 -4.10
C VAL A 32 -5.20 7.24 -3.86
N THR A 33 -5.35 8.28 -3.05
CA THR A 33 -6.63 8.92 -2.78
C THR A 33 -6.58 10.34 -3.32
N LYS A 34 -7.66 10.74 -3.99
CA LYS A 34 -7.82 12.08 -4.52
C LYS A 34 -7.65 13.11 -3.41
N GLU A 35 -6.95 14.20 -3.69
CA GLU A 35 -6.52 15.16 -2.66
C GLU A 35 -7.63 15.65 -1.73
N ASN A 36 -8.78 16.03 -2.28
CA ASN A 36 -9.88 16.54 -1.47
C ASN A 36 -10.64 15.47 -0.67
N TYR A 37 -10.26 14.21 -0.84
CA TYR A 37 -10.84 13.09 -0.07
C TYR A 37 -9.83 12.46 0.90
N ARG A 38 -8.63 13.01 1.02
CA ARG A 38 -7.61 12.49 1.94
C ARG A 38 -8.01 12.73 3.39
N ASN A 39 -7.45 11.92 4.28
CA ASN A 39 -7.67 11.98 5.72
C ASN A 39 -9.12 11.77 6.16
N LYS A 40 -9.90 11.06 5.34
CA LYS A 40 -11.31 10.74 5.61
C LYS A 40 -11.57 9.24 5.71
N GLY A 41 -10.52 8.42 5.66
CA GLY A 41 -10.64 6.97 5.81
C GLY A 41 -10.94 6.19 4.53
N TYR A 42 -10.92 6.82 3.37
CA TYR A 42 -11.24 6.12 2.12
C TYR A 42 -10.18 5.09 1.74
N ALA A 43 -8.89 5.40 1.90
CA ALA A 43 -7.82 4.44 1.62
C ALA A 43 -7.94 3.22 2.53
N LYS A 44 -8.21 3.45 3.82
CA LYS A 44 -8.44 2.38 4.79
C LYS A 44 -9.61 1.50 4.37
N THR A 45 -10.71 2.11 3.94
CA THR A 45 -11.92 1.38 3.51
C THR A 45 -11.62 0.52 2.30
N LEU A 46 -10.95 1.08 1.29
CA LEU A 46 -10.57 0.32 0.09
C LEU A 46 -9.64 -0.84 0.45
N LEU A 47 -8.65 -0.59 1.28
CA LEU A 47 -7.68 -1.60 1.67
C LEU A 47 -8.33 -2.76 2.45
N LYS A 48 -9.25 -2.45 3.36
CA LYS A 48 -10.00 -3.47 4.09
C LYS A 48 -10.83 -4.35 3.14
N SER A 49 -11.47 -3.73 2.16
CA SER A 49 -12.26 -4.45 1.17
C SER A 49 -11.37 -5.40 0.36
N LEU A 50 -10.21 -4.92 -0.09
CA LEU A 50 -9.27 -5.74 -0.86
C LEU A 50 -8.77 -6.94 -0.05
N CYS A 51 -8.35 -6.70 1.18
CA CYS A 51 -7.88 -7.78 2.04
C CYS A 51 -8.97 -8.83 2.29
N GLY A 52 -10.21 -8.39 2.49
CA GLY A 52 -11.35 -9.29 2.63
C GLY A 52 -11.59 -10.14 1.40
N ASN A 53 -11.45 -9.54 0.22
CA ASN A 53 -11.67 -10.26 -1.04
C ASN A 53 -10.59 -11.29 -1.34
N TYR A 54 -9.34 -11.02 -0.95
CA TYR A 54 -8.22 -11.90 -1.29
C TYR A 54 -7.91 -12.98 -0.24
N LYS A 55 -8.41 -12.85 0.97
CA LYS A 55 -8.06 -13.77 2.06
C LYS A 55 -8.43 -15.23 1.82
N GLN A 56 -9.38 -15.49 0.93
CA GLN A 56 -9.79 -16.84 0.59
C GLN A 56 -8.68 -17.59 -0.18
N LYS A 57 -7.94 -16.87 -0.98
CA LYS A 57 -7.03 -17.42 -1.97
C LYS A 57 -5.56 -17.18 -1.66
N TYR A 58 -5.27 -16.11 -0.93
CA TYR A 58 -3.89 -15.68 -0.65
C TYR A 58 -3.64 -15.62 0.84
N ASP A 59 -2.38 -15.88 1.23
CA ASP A 59 -1.99 -15.91 2.63
C ASP A 59 -1.51 -14.56 3.13
N ARG A 60 -0.83 -13.79 2.26
CA ARG A 60 -0.27 -12.51 2.71
C ARG A 60 -0.22 -11.47 1.61
N MET A 61 -0.18 -10.22 2.05
CA MET A 61 -0.02 -9.06 1.17
C MET A 61 1.19 -8.26 1.63
N LEU A 62 2.07 -7.94 0.68
CA LEU A 62 3.21 -7.06 0.91
C LEU A 62 2.86 -5.63 0.58
N VAL A 63 3.54 -4.69 1.20
CA VAL A 63 3.54 -3.28 0.80
C VAL A 63 4.94 -2.73 0.93
N GLY A 64 5.41 -2.04 -0.12
CA GLY A 64 6.63 -1.26 -0.06
C GLY A 64 6.27 0.20 0.16
N THR A 65 6.84 0.83 1.17
CA THR A 65 6.47 2.17 1.55
C THR A 65 7.66 2.97 2.08
N THR A 66 7.44 4.24 2.35
CA THR A 66 8.43 5.12 2.95
C THR A 66 8.21 5.18 4.47
N GLU A 67 9.26 5.58 5.19
CA GLU A 67 9.23 5.66 6.65
C GLU A 67 8.01 6.42 7.17
N ASN A 68 7.67 7.52 6.52
CA ASN A 68 6.56 8.38 6.96
C ASN A 68 5.21 7.68 6.94
N ASN A 69 5.02 6.68 6.07
CA ASN A 69 3.76 5.99 5.89
C ASN A 69 3.66 4.66 6.65
N ILE A 70 4.73 4.22 7.28
CA ILE A 70 4.73 2.97 8.04
C ILE A 70 3.62 2.92 9.10
N PRO A 71 3.41 3.97 9.93
CA PRO A 71 2.36 3.91 10.94
C PRO A 71 0.97 3.65 10.36
N PHE A 72 0.66 4.23 9.20
CA PHE A 72 -0.62 3.96 8.55
C PHE A 72 -0.78 2.48 8.23
N TYR A 73 0.24 1.90 7.60
CA TYR A 73 0.16 0.49 7.20
C TYR A 73 0.17 -0.47 8.37
N VAL A 74 0.93 -0.17 9.41
CA VAL A 74 0.93 -0.98 10.64
C VAL A 74 -0.48 -1.01 11.26
N LYS A 75 -1.16 0.12 11.30
CA LYS A 75 -2.54 0.17 11.79
C LYS A 75 -3.51 -0.66 10.95
N GLN A 76 -3.20 -0.85 9.67
CA GLN A 76 -4.03 -1.67 8.78
C GLN A 76 -3.67 -3.16 8.86
N GLY A 77 -2.73 -3.54 9.72
CA GLY A 77 -2.33 -4.92 9.91
C GLY A 77 -1.08 -5.34 9.15
N PHE A 78 -0.42 -4.42 8.44
CA PHE A 78 0.87 -4.68 7.81
C PHE A 78 1.95 -4.46 8.86
N ASP A 79 2.05 -5.38 9.80
CA ASP A 79 2.87 -5.21 11.00
C ASP A 79 4.11 -6.09 11.02
N LYS A 80 4.33 -6.90 9.99
CA LYS A 80 5.51 -7.74 9.90
C LYS A 80 6.54 -7.12 8.97
N TYR A 81 7.67 -6.70 9.53
CA TYR A 81 8.77 -6.17 8.73
C TYR A 81 9.37 -7.28 7.85
N GLU A 82 9.60 -6.98 6.58
CA GLU A 82 10.17 -7.94 5.63
C GLU A 82 11.58 -7.57 5.19
N LYS A 83 11.76 -6.37 4.64
CA LYS A 83 13.06 -5.95 4.14
C LYS A 83 13.09 -4.46 3.84
N THR A 84 14.29 -3.92 3.66
CA THR A 84 14.50 -2.54 3.24
C THR A 84 15.42 -2.53 2.02
N ILE A 85 15.01 -1.79 0.99
CA ILE A 85 15.88 -1.50 -0.14
C ILE A 85 16.42 -0.09 0.11
N LYS A 86 17.67 -0.04 0.59
CA LYS A 86 18.31 1.23 0.93
C LYS A 86 18.59 2.06 -0.31
N ASN A 87 18.42 3.36 -0.19
CA ASN A 87 18.69 4.32 -1.26
C ASN A 87 17.89 4.06 -2.52
N PHE A 88 16.74 3.35 -2.41
CA PHE A 88 15.91 3.02 -3.56
C PHE A 88 15.55 4.25 -4.39
N PHE A 89 15.09 5.31 -3.73
CA PHE A 89 14.62 6.50 -4.43
C PHE A 89 15.80 7.33 -4.98
N ILE A 90 16.95 7.29 -4.32
CA ILE A 90 18.16 7.96 -4.79
C ILE A 90 18.69 7.26 -6.05
N ASP A 91 18.71 5.92 -6.03
CA ASP A 91 19.28 5.11 -7.11
C ASP A 91 18.38 5.02 -8.34
N ASN A 92 17.07 5.18 -8.18
CA ASN A 92 16.09 4.94 -9.24
C ASN A 92 15.43 6.21 -9.81
N TYR A 93 15.67 7.37 -9.20
CA TYR A 93 15.09 8.64 -9.63
C TYR A 93 16.16 9.71 -9.72
N LYS A 94 16.06 10.56 -10.74
CA LYS A 94 17.04 11.64 -10.97
C LYS A 94 16.91 12.79 -9.99
N GLU A 95 15.68 13.01 -9.50
CA GLU A 95 15.37 14.08 -8.57
C GLU A 95 14.95 13.49 -7.24
N GLU A 96 15.08 14.29 -6.18
CA GLU A 96 14.61 13.88 -4.87
C GLU A 96 13.10 13.62 -4.89
N ILE A 97 12.72 12.50 -4.29
CA ILE A 97 11.31 12.17 -4.07
C ILE A 97 11.01 12.48 -2.61
N LYS A 98 9.98 13.30 -2.39
CA LYS A 98 9.58 13.72 -1.04
C LYS A 98 8.22 13.18 -0.67
N ASP A 99 8.07 12.86 0.62
CA ASP A 99 6.81 12.50 1.24
C ASP A 99 6.60 13.48 2.38
N GLY A 100 5.79 14.51 2.12
CA GLY A 100 5.68 15.63 3.04
C GLY A 100 6.99 16.41 3.09
N GLU A 101 7.54 16.58 4.29
CA GLU A 101 8.82 17.26 4.49
C GLU A 101 10.03 16.31 4.47
N LEU A 102 9.78 15.01 4.39
CA LEU A 102 10.85 14.01 4.38
C LEU A 102 11.30 13.72 2.96
N THR A 103 12.62 13.65 2.77
CA THR A 103 13.18 13.15 1.52
C THR A 103 13.12 11.63 1.54
N CYS A 104 12.48 11.02 0.54
CA CYS A 104 12.39 9.57 0.44
C CYS A 104 13.75 9.02 0.02
N THR A 105 14.28 8.08 0.80
CA THR A 105 15.55 7.41 0.51
C THR A 105 15.34 5.91 0.36
N ASP A 106 14.76 5.27 1.35
CA ASP A 106 14.62 3.82 1.43
C ASP A 106 13.21 3.38 1.09
N LEU A 107 13.09 2.23 0.47
CA LEU A 107 11.82 1.55 0.27
C LEU A 107 11.75 0.40 1.28
N ILE A 108 10.76 0.45 2.16
CA ILE A 108 10.63 -0.45 3.30
C ILE A 108 9.41 -1.33 3.11
N TYR A 109 9.62 -2.66 3.20
CA TYR A 109 8.54 -3.61 3.00
C TYR A 109 8.02 -4.18 4.30
N TYR A 110 6.70 -4.15 4.44
CA TYR A 110 5.96 -4.82 5.50
C TYR A 110 4.94 -5.77 4.88
N SER A 111 4.50 -6.75 5.65
CA SER A 111 3.45 -7.66 5.19
C SER A 111 2.33 -7.79 6.20
N LYS A 112 1.18 -8.17 5.67
CA LYS A 112 -0.02 -8.48 6.43
C LYS A 112 -0.40 -9.93 6.18
N ASP A 113 -0.70 -10.67 7.25
CA ASP A 113 -1.28 -12.00 7.18
C ASP A 113 -2.78 -11.85 6.88
N LEU A 114 -3.20 -12.25 5.69
CA LEU A 114 -4.59 -12.08 5.24
C LEU A 114 -5.56 -13.04 5.95
N LYS A 115 -5.06 -14.14 6.49
CA LYS A 115 -5.88 -15.16 7.15
C LYS A 115 -5.98 -14.98 8.66
N LYS A 116 -5.23 -14.06 9.20
CA LYS A 116 -5.26 -13.74 10.63
C LYS A 116 -6.53 -12.96 10.96
N LYS A 117 -7.22 -13.41 11.99
CA LYS A 117 -8.42 -12.74 12.47
C LYS A 117 -8.10 -11.49 13.29
#